data_2f4f94bc0727596d80546a0ccd0f03f6
#
_entry.id   2f4f94bc0727596d80546a0ccd0f03f6
#
_cell.length_a   1.000
_cell.length_b   1.000
_cell.length_c   1.000
_cell.angle_alpha   90.00
_cell.angle_beta   90.00
_cell.angle_gamma   90.00
#
_symmetry.space_group_name_H-M   'P 1'
#
loop_
_entity.id
_entity.type
_entity.pdbx_description
1 polymer ?
#
loop_
_entity_poly.entity_id
_entity_poly.type
_entity_poly.pdbx_seq_one_letter_code
_entity_poly.pdbx_strand_id
1 'polypeptide(L)'
;MSTYDLEEQEQLEQLKAFWQRYGGLISGVVLVAALAVAGYQGWNKYQNQQASSAAGLFDEAARFTREKNVDGALQAYRTLKEKHPSTAFAQQAALAVAETAQQAGKSDEAVEALRWASTQPIAEYAALAKLRLAGLLMERRDLKGAMAALDGEWPAAYLPLVEDRRGDILAQTGDIAKAQEAPQGLHHDGF
;
A
#
# COMPACT_ATOMS: atom_id res chain seq x y z
N MET A 1 -65.13 -20.42 28.58
CA MET A 1 -63.69 -20.44 28.84
C MET A 1 -63.05 -21.06 27.64
N SER A 2 -62.36 -20.25 26.91
CA SER A 2 -61.99 -20.52 25.52
C SER A 2 -60.77 -21.43 25.40
N THR A 3 -60.86 -22.39 24.50
CA THR A 3 -59.76 -23.24 24.03
C THR A 3 -58.51 -22.47 23.61
N TYR A 4 -58.62 -21.19 23.35
CA TYR A 4 -57.50 -20.26 23.04
C TYR A 4 -56.50 -20.07 24.17
N ASP A 5 -56.94 -20.15 25.40
CA ASP A 5 -56.10 -19.93 26.61
C ASP A 5 -55.12 -21.10 26.88
N LEU A 6 -55.51 -22.31 26.44
CA LEU A 6 -54.64 -23.52 26.63
C LEU A 6 -53.59 -23.62 25.55
N GLU A 7 -53.87 -23.25 24.30
CA GLU A 7 -52.90 -23.24 23.21
C GLU A 7 -51.85 -22.15 23.39
N GLU A 8 -52.23 -20.96 23.92
CA GLU A 8 -51.32 -19.89 24.26
C GLU A 8 -50.35 -20.30 25.41
N GLN A 9 -50.87 -21.01 26.43
CA GLN A 9 -50.09 -21.49 27.55
C GLN A 9 -49.06 -22.56 27.11
N GLU A 10 -49.45 -23.51 26.25
CA GLU A 10 -48.54 -24.53 25.72
C GLU A 10 -47.42 -23.91 24.85
N GLN A 11 -47.75 -22.89 24.03
CA GLN A 11 -46.74 -22.18 23.24
C GLN A 11 -45.76 -21.40 24.10
N LEU A 12 -46.23 -20.78 25.19
CA LEU A 12 -45.36 -20.07 26.15
C LEU A 12 -44.48 -21.06 26.90
N GLU A 13 -44.96 -22.24 27.30
CA GLU A 13 -44.14 -23.26 27.95
C GLU A 13 -43.08 -23.84 27.04
N GLN A 14 -43.39 -24.08 25.77
CA GLN A 14 -42.43 -24.53 24.75
C GLN A 14 -41.34 -23.46 24.51
N LEU A 15 -41.71 -22.19 24.40
CA LEU A 15 -40.78 -21.07 24.24
C LEU A 15 -39.86 -20.92 25.48
N LYS A 16 -40.45 -21.07 26.68
CA LYS A 16 -39.69 -21.00 27.94
C LYS A 16 -38.71 -22.17 28.06
N ALA A 17 -39.12 -23.39 27.70
CA ALA A 17 -38.24 -24.55 27.68
C ALA A 17 -37.11 -24.43 26.66
N PHE A 18 -37.39 -23.91 25.46
CA PHE A 18 -36.42 -23.60 24.45
C PHE A 18 -35.39 -22.57 24.94
N TRP A 19 -35.87 -21.49 25.56
CA TRP A 19 -35.02 -20.43 26.06
C TRP A 19 -34.14 -20.90 27.26
N GLN A 20 -34.69 -21.77 28.13
CA GLN A 20 -33.92 -22.39 29.20
C GLN A 20 -32.79 -23.29 28.67
N ARG A 21 -33.04 -23.97 27.55
CA ARG A 21 -32.08 -24.92 26.97
C ARG A 21 -31.02 -24.22 26.09
N TYR A 22 -31.42 -23.22 25.30
CA TYR A 22 -30.60 -22.60 24.28
C TYR A 22 -30.27 -21.12 24.56
N GLY A 23 -30.92 -20.48 25.51
CA GLY A 23 -30.78 -19.06 25.79
C GLY A 23 -29.34 -18.66 26.11
N GLY A 24 -28.61 -19.47 26.86
CA GLY A 24 -27.19 -19.22 27.16
C GLY A 24 -26.30 -19.29 25.91
N LEU A 25 -26.57 -20.24 25.03
CA LEU A 25 -25.82 -20.40 23.77
C LEU A 25 -26.14 -19.26 22.80
N ILE A 26 -27.40 -18.92 22.65
CA ILE A 26 -27.85 -17.80 21.81
C ILE A 26 -27.28 -16.48 22.33
N SER A 27 -27.37 -16.24 23.63
CA SER A 27 -26.79 -15.02 24.24
C SER A 27 -25.26 -14.95 24.04
N GLY A 28 -24.57 -16.10 24.13
CA GLY A 28 -23.14 -16.19 23.86
C GLY A 28 -22.81 -15.85 22.40
N VAL A 29 -23.55 -16.39 21.46
CA VAL A 29 -23.36 -16.09 20.01
C VAL A 29 -23.63 -14.61 19.72
N VAL A 30 -24.73 -14.06 20.27
CA VAL A 30 -25.07 -12.64 20.11
C VAL A 30 -23.97 -11.73 20.70
N LEU A 31 -23.43 -12.09 21.87
CA LEU A 31 -22.35 -11.34 22.50
C LEU A 31 -21.08 -11.35 21.62
N VAL A 32 -20.69 -12.53 21.11
CA VAL A 32 -19.51 -12.65 20.22
C VAL A 32 -19.72 -11.85 18.94
N ALA A 33 -20.92 -11.92 18.34
CA ALA A 33 -21.24 -11.13 17.16
C ALA A 33 -21.19 -9.61 17.44
N ALA A 34 -21.72 -9.17 18.57
CA ALA A 34 -21.66 -7.77 18.98
C ALA A 34 -20.22 -7.28 19.18
N LEU A 35 -19.37 -8.10 19.84
CA LEU A 35 -17.95 -7.80 20.01
C LEU A 35 -17.19 -7.74 18.67
N ALA A 36 -17.48 -8.65 17.76
CA ALA A 36 -16.90 -8.65 16.42
C ALA A 36 -17.27 -7.38 15.63
N VAL A 37 -18.55 -6.98 15.67
CA VAL A 37 -19.01 -5.74 15.03
C VAL A 37 -18.39 -4.50 15.68
N ALA A 38 -18.32 -4.44 16.99
CA ALA A 38 -17.69 -3.33 17.71
C ALA A 38 -16.20 -3.22 17.40
N GLY A 39 -15.49 -4.35 17.37
CA GLY A 39 -14.09 -4.42 16.96
C GLY A 39 -13.86 -3.96 15.54
N TYR A 40 -14.69 -4.43 14.60
CA TYR A 40 -14.64 -4.00 13.20
C TYR A 40 -14.90 -2.49 13.03
N GLN A 41 -15.91 -1.96 13.69
CA GLN A 41 -16.22 -0.52 13.66
C GLN A 41 -15.10 0.33 14.27
N GLY A 42 -14.55 -0.11 15.40
CA GLY A 42 -13.41 0.55 16.04
C GLY A 42 -12.17 0.58 15.15
N TRP A 43 -11.86 -0.55 14.51
CA TRP A 43 -10.77 -0.66 13.56
C TRP A 43 -10.98 0.25 12.35
N ASN A 44 -12.17 0.24 11.77
CA ASN A 44 -12.49 1.06 10.60
C ASN A 44 -12.43 2.57 10.92
N LYS A 45 -12.91 2.96 12.10
CA LYS A 45 -12.79 4.35 12.58
C LYS A 45 -11.33 4.77 12.77
N TYR A 46 -10.50 3.89 13.34
CA TYR A 46 -9.07 4.13 13.51
C TYR A 46 -8.38 4.29 12.15
N GLN A 47 -8.64 3.39 11.20
CA GLN A 47 -8.10 3.47 9.83
C GLN A 47 -8.51 4.77 9.12
N ASN A 48 -9.77 5.15 9.21
CA ASN A 48 -10.27 6.39 8.60
C ASN A 48 -9.63 7.64 9.21
N GLN A 49 -9.40 7.65 10.51
CA GLN A 49 -8.74 8.75 11.20
C GLN A 49 -7.26 8.84 10.80
N GLN A 50 -6.58 7.71 10.68
CA GLN A 50 -5.21 7.62 10.17
C GLN A 50 -5.13 8.14 8.73
N ALA A 51 -6.04 7.70 7.86
CA ALA A 51 -6.09 8.14 6.47
C ALA A 51 -6.36 9.66 6.33
N SER A 52 -7.28 10.19 7.13
CA SER A 52 -7.61 11.63 7.11
C SER A 52 -6.42 12.50 7.58
N SER A 53 -5.72 12.09 8.64
CA SER A 53 -4.52 12.79 9.11
C SER A 53 -3.37 12.68 8.11
N ALA A 54 -3.22 11.52 7.47
CA ALA A 54 -2.23 11.29 6.44
C ALA A 54 -2.49 12.14 5.18
N ALA A 55 -3.77 12.31 4.79
CA ALA A 55 -4.15 13.13 3.65
C ALA A 55 -3.70 14.59 3.83
N GLY A 56 -3.89 15.18 5.02
CA GLY A 56 -3.44 16.55 5.28
C GLY A 56 -1.92 16.73 5.13
N LEU A 57 -1.13 15.77 5.64
CA LEU A 57 0.32 15.79 5.47
C LEU A 57 0.75 15.54 4.02
N PHE A 58 0.02 14.70 3.30
CA PHE A 58 0.24 14.48 1.88
C PHE A 58 -0.02 15.75 1.06
N ASP A 59 -1.12 16.45 1.33
CA ASP A 59 -1.44 17.72 0.68
C ASP A 59 -0.36 18.78 0.94
N GLU A 60 0.18 18.82 2.15
CA GLU A 60 1.32 19.68 2.49
C GLU A 60 2.57 19.33 1.70
N ALA A 61 2.94 18.04 1.63
CA ALA A 61 4.06 17.57 0.82
C ALA A 61 3.85 17.90 -0.66
N ALA A 62 2.65 17.67 -1.20
CA ALA A 62 2.30 17.98 -2.57
C ALA A 62 2.34 19.49 -2.87
N ARG A 63 1.96 20.33 -1.92
CA ARG A 63 2.08 21.79 -2.04
C ARG A 63 3.56 22.19 -2.14
N PHE A 64 4.42 21.73 -1.22
CA PHE A 64 5.85 22.03 -1.27
C PHE A 64 6.52 21.52 -2.55
N THR A 65 6.09 20.38 -3.07
CA THR A 65 6.54 19.84 -4.36
C THR A 65 6.19 20.81 -5.51
N ARG A 66 4.96 21.33 -5.56
CA ARG A 66 4.55 22.32 -6.58
C ARG A 66 5.29 23.64 -6.45
N GLU A 67 5.60 24.07 -5.23
CA GLU A 67 6.37 25.26 -4.92
C GLU A 67 7.89 25.07 -5.17
N LYS A 68 8.33 23.89 -5.56
CA LYS A 68 9.74 23.48 -5.69
C LYS A 68 10.54 23.66 -4.40
N ASN A 69 9.86 23.65 -3.27
CA ASN A 69 10.47 23.66 -1.95
C ASN A 69 10.82 22.23 -1.52
N VAL A 70 11.99 21.78 -1.97
CA VAL A 70 12.43 20.39 -1.76
C VAL A 70 12.57 20.05 -0.29
N ASP A 71 13.10 20.97 0.53
CA ASP A 71 13.31 20.72 1.96
C ASP A 71 11.99 20.61 2.70
N GLY A 72 11.01 21.47 2.39
CA GLY A 72 9.65 21.38 2.92
C GLY A 72 8.97 20.06 2.52
N ALA A 73 9.09 19.66 1.25
CA ALA A 73 8.52 18.40 0.76
C ALA A 73 9.14 17.18 1.46
N LEU A 74 10.47 17.15 1.62
CA LEU A 74 11.18 16.10 2.36
C LEU A 74 10.74 16.04 3.83
N GLN A 75 10.57 17.17 4.48
CA GLN A 75 10.16 17.23 5.88
C GLN A 75 8.72 16.72 6.06
N ALA A 76 7.79 17.15 5.22
CA ALA A 76 6.41 16.68 5.23
C ALA A 76 6.32 15.17 4.97
N TYR A 77 7.08 14.67 3.99
CA TYR A 77 7.21 13.23 3.74
C TYR A 77 7.77 12.46 4.93
N ARG A 78 8.84 12.95 5.58
CA ARG A 78 9.41 12.30 6.77
C ARG A 78 8.40 12.20 7.91
N THR A 79 7.63 13.26 8.13
CA THR A 79 6.55 13.28 9.12
C THR A 79 5.46 12.27 8.77
N LEU A 80 5.10 12.16 7.50
CA LEU A 80 4.10 11.22 7.01
C LEU A 80 4.58 9.77 7.14
N LYS A 81 5.82 9.49 6.74
CA LYS A 81 6.50 8.19 6.91
C LYS A 81 6.56 7.75 8.36
N GLU A 82 6.81 8.67 9.29
CA GLU A 82 6.92 8.37 10.72
C GLU A 82 5.55 8.11 11.37
N LYS A 83 4.56 8.98 11.09
CA LYS A 83 3.26 8.92 11.77
C LYS A 83 2.25 7.98 11.11
N HIS A 84 2.33 7.81 9.80
CA HIS A 84 1.34 7.09 8.98
C HIS A 84 1.98 6.17 7.93
N PRO A 85 2.99 5.34 8.28
CA PRO A 85 3.79 4.58 7.32
C PRO A 85 2.98 3.59 6.47
N SER A 86 1.89 3.05 7.01
CA SER A 86 1.07 2.03 6.35
C SER A 86 0.00 2.60 5.39
N THR A 87 -0.05 3.93 5.22
CA THR A 87 -1.04 4.56 4.36
C THR A 87 -0.55 4.68 2.92
N ALA A 88 -1.50 4.65 1.96
CA ALA A 88 -1.22 4.93 0.56
C ALA A 88 -0.59 6.32 0.37
N PHE A 89 -0.98 7.29 1.18
CA PHE A 89 -0.46 8.65 1.15
C PHE A 89 1.04 8.72 1.42
N ALA A 90 1.55 7.91 2.35
CA ALA A 90 2.97 7.86 2.65
C ALA A 90 3.79 7.30 1.46
N GLN A 91 3.30 6.23 0.80
CA GLN A 91 3.95 5.71 -0.39
C GLN A 91 3.90 6.68 -1.58
N GLN A 92 2.76 7.34 -1.80
CA GLN A 92 2.63 8.35 -2.86
C GLN A 92 3.53 9.57 -2.59
N ALA A 93 3.60 10.04 -1.34
CA ALA A 93 4.50 11.12 -0.96
C ALA A 93 5.96 10.76 -1.19
N ALA A 94 6.36 9.53 -0.88
CA ALA A 94 7.72 9.04 -1.15
C ALA A 94 8.07 9.09 -2.65
N LEU A 95 7.13 8.68 -3.51
CA LEU A 95 7.32 8.73 -4.97
C LEU A 95 7.42 10.18 -5.49
N ALA A 96 6.57 11.08 -4.99
CA ALA A 96 6.55 12.48 -5.41
C ALA A 96 7.79 13.23 -4.92
N VAL A 97 8.19 13.02 -3.66
CA VAL A 97 9.37 13.69 -3.09
C VAL A 97 10.67 13.18 -3.70
N ALA A 98 10.72 11.89 -4.06
CA ALA A 98 11.89 11.33 -4.75
C ALA A 98 12.14 12.00 -6.11
N GLU A 99 11.08 12.23 -6.89
CA GLU A 99 11.16 12.95 -8.15
C GLU A 99 11.63 14.40 -7.95
N THR A 100 11.04 15.09 -6.98
CA THR A 100 11.41 16.48 -6.66
C THR A 100 12.86 16.60 -6.16
N ALA A 101 13.29 15.65 -5.32
CA ALA A 101 14.65 15.59 -4.82
C ALA A 101 15.66 15.29 -5.94
N GLN A 102 15.34 14.35 -6.85
CA GLN A 102 16.18 14.05 -8.02
C GLN A 102 16.36 15.29 -8.91
N GLN A 103 15.26 16.00 -9.24
CA GLN A 103 15.30 17.23 -10.04
C GLN A 103 16.14 18.32 -9.38
N ALA A 104 16.19 18.36 -8.06
CA ALA A 104 17.01 19.31 -7.29
C ALA A 104 18.46 18.86 -7.03
N GLY A 105 18.89 17.73 -7.59
CA GLY A 105 20.21 17.16 -7.40
C GLY A 105 20.43 16.47 -6.04
N LYS A 106 19.37 16.31 -5.24
CA LYS A 106 19.39 15.60 -3.95
C LYS A 106 19.16 14.09 -4.17
N SER A 107 20.11 13.47 -4.86
CA SER A 107 19.97 12.09 -5.35
C SER A 107 19.96 11.04 -4.22
N ASP A 108 20.60 11.33 -3.09
CA ASP A 108 20.62 10.40 -1.95
C ASP A 108 19.27 10.35 -1.25
N GLU A 109 18.64 11.49 -1.07
CA GLU A 109 17.28 11.59 -0.52
C GLU A 109 16.24 10.93 -1.43
N ALA A 110 16.40 11.06 -2.75
CA ALA A 110 15.54 10.38 -3.71
C ALA A 110 15.69 8.86 -3.62
N VAL A 111 16.93 8.34 -3.55
CA VAL A 111 17.20 6.91 -3.35
C VAL A 111 16.61 6.41 -2.04
N GLU A 112 16.76 7.15 -0.93
CA GLU A 112 16.19 6.77 0.37
C GLU A 112 14.67 6.66 0.30
N ALA A 113 14.00 7.66 -0.29
CA ALA A 113 12.55 7.68 -0.40
C ALA A 113 12.02 6.52 -1.26
N LEU A 114 12.64 6.26 -2.42
CA LEU A 114 12.28 5.15 -3.30
C LEU A 114 12.54 3.78 -2.66
N ARG A 115 13.67 3.62 -1.97
CA ARG A 115 14.00 2.39 -1.25
C ARG A 115 12.98 2.10 -0.16
N TRP A 116 12.56 3.12 0.59
CA TRP A 116 11.49 2.94 1.56
C TRP A 116 10.17 2.56 0.89
N ALA A 117 9.75 3.28 -0.16
CA ALA A 117 8.48 3.01 -0.85
C ALA A 117 8.45 1.61 -1.48
N SER A 118 9.60 1.09 -1.94
CA SER A 118 9.72 -0.23 -2.56
C SER A 118 9.44 -1.41 -1.61
N THR A 119 9.50 -1.17 -0.30
CA THR A 119 9.27 -2.20 0.74
C THR A 119 7.90 -2.10 1.40
N GLN A 120 7.06 -1.15 0.97
CA GLN A 120 5.75 -0.93 1.57
C GLN A 120 4.67 -1.85 0.96
N PRO A 121 3.52 -2.04 1.65
CA PRO A 121 2.57 -3.11 1.35
C PRO A 121 1.74 -2.93 0.08
N ILE A 122 1.60 -1.71 -0.47
CA ILE A 122 0.81 -1.50 -1.69
C ILE A 122 1.67 -1.83 -2.91
N ALA A 123 1.38 -2.99 -3.50
CA ALA A 123 2.22 -3.62 -4.51
C ALA A 123 2.47 -2.73 -5.74
N GLU A 124 1.49 -1.98 -6.20
CA GLU A 124 1.59 -1.10 -7.36
C GLU A 124 2.56 0.06 -7.11
N TYR A 125 2.50 0.68 -5.93
CA TYR A 125 3.43 1.75 -5.56
C TYR A 125 4.82 1.21 -5.27
N ALA A 126 4.92 0.03 -4.66
CA ALA A 126 6.20 -0.63 -4.44
C ALA A 126 6.88 -1.00 -5.78
N ALA A 127 6.12 -1.51 -6.75
CA ALA A 127 6.61 -1.80 -8.09
C ALA A 127 7.13 -0.53 -8.80
N LEU A 128 6.35 0.53 -8.78
CA LEU A 128 6.77 1.82 -9.35
C LEU A 128 8.02 2.37 -8.66
N ALA A 129 8.10 2.26 -7.33
CA ALA A 129 9.28 2.69 -6.58
C ALA A 129 10.52 1.89 -6.95
N LYS A 130 10.42 0.57 -7.09
CA LYS A 130 11.52 -0.31 -7.54
C LYS A 130 12.03 0.07 -8.93
N LEU A 131 11.14 0.30 -9.89
CA LEU A 131 11.51 0.70 -11.25
C LEU A 131 12.22 2.05 -11.27
N ARG A 132 11.70 3.05 -10.54
CA ARG A 132 12.33 4.37 -10.42
C ARG A 132 13.67 4.29 -9.71
N LEU A 133 13.76 3.47 -8.65
CA LEU A 133 15.00 3.23 -7.92
C LEU A 133 16.07 2.63 -8.83
N ALA A 134 15.71 1.62 -9.61
CA ALA A 134 16.63 1.02 -10.58
C ALA A 134 17.13 2.05 -11.59
N GLY A 135 16.25 2.88 -12.15
CA GLY A 135 16.63 3.96 -13.07
C GLY A 135 17.60 4.96 -12.42
N LEU A 136 17.30 5.42 -11.21
CA LEU A 136 18.16 6.37 -10.50
C LEU A 136 19.53 5.78 -10.14
N LEU A 137 19.59 4.49 -9.77
CA LEU A 137 20.85 3.78 -9.52
C LEU A 137 21.65 3.58 -10.80
N MET A 138 21.01 3.35 -11.96
CA MET A 138 21.68 3.32 -13.27
C MET A 138 22.34 4.67 -13.60
N GLU A 139 21.63 5.80 -13.40
CA GLU A 139 22.18 7.14 -13.59
C GLU A 139 23.43 7.37 -12.71
N ARG A 140 23.43 6.81 -11.51
CA ARG A 140 24.57 6.85 -10.57
C ARG A 140 25.67 5.84 -10.87
N ARG A 141 25.56 5.05 -11.94
CA ARG A 141 26.45 3.96 -12.30
C ARG A 141 26.52 2.82 -11.27
N ASP A 142 25.56 2.73 -10.37
CA ASP A 142 25.37 1.57 -9.48
C ASP A 142 24.51 0.51 -10.16
N LEU A 143 25.09 -0.14 -11.18
CA LEU A 143 24.39 -1.16 -11.97
C LEU A 143 24.07 -2.42 -11.15
N LYS A 144 24.89 -2.72 -10.15
CA LYS A 144 24.61 -3.81 -9.20
C LYS A 144 23.40 -3.52 -8.33
N GLY A 145 23.33 -2.33 -7.76
CA GLY A 145 22.20 -1.88 -6.98
C GLY A 145 20.94 -1.77 -7.83
N ALA A 146 21.05 -1.31 -9.08
CA ALA A 146 19.93 -1.23 -10.02
C ALA A 146 19.33 -2.61 -10.30
N MET A 147 20.18 -3.63 -10.58
CA MET A 147 19.71 -5.00 -10.78
C MET A 147 19.06 -5.56 -9.52
N ALA A 148 19.66 -5.37 -8.36
CA ALA A 148 19.10 -5.82 -7.09
C ALA A 148 17.74 -5.15 -6.74
N ALA A 149 17.52 -3.90 -7.16
CA ALA A 149 16.24 -3.22 -7.00
C ALA A 149 15.10 -3.88 -7.81
N LEU A 150 15.44 -4.62 -8.86
CA LEU A 150 14.50 -5.34 -9.71
C LEU A 150 14.25 -6.79 -9.26
N ASP A 151 14.84 -7.24 -8.16
CA ASP A 151 14.61 -8.58 -7.63
C ASP A 151 13.26 -8.72 -6.93
N GLY A 152 12.77 -9.98 -6.85
CA GLY A 152 11.56 -10.38 -6.14
C GLY A 152 10.33 -10.46 -7.01
N GLU A 153 9.16 -10.52 -6.35
CA GLU A 153 7.86 -10.64 -7.01
C GLU A 153 7.35 -9.31 -7.54
N TRP A 154 6.61 -9.39 -8.67
CA TRP A 154 6.10 -8.24 -9.38
C TRP A 154 4.62 -8.45 -9.78
N PRO A 155 3.78 -7.41 -9.72
CA PRO A 155 2.47 -7.46 -10.34
C PRO A 155 2.62 -7.70 -11.86
N ALA A 156 1.77 -8.56 -12.43
CA ALA A 156 1.89 -8.99 -13.83
C ALA A 156 1.98 -7.83 -14.85
N ALA A 157 1.29 -6.73 -14.57
CA ALA A 157 1.31 -5.53 -15.42
C ALA A 157 2.69 -4.86 -15.53
N TYR A 158 3.59 -5.09 -14.56
CA TYR A 158 4.92 -4.48 -14.52
C TYR A 158 6.02 -5.37 -15.13
N LEU A 159 5.75 -6.65 -15.36
CA LEU A 159 6.77 -7.60 -15.86
C LEU A 159 7.46 -7.14 -17.14
N PRO A 160 6.76 -6.64 -18.18
CA PRO A 160 7.44 -6.15 -19.38
C PRO A 160 8.41 -5.01 -19.08
N LEU A 161 8.03 -4.06 -18.21
CA LEU A 161 8.88 -2.94 -17.82
C LEU A 161 10.11 -3.37 -17.04
N VAL A 162 9.96 -4.41 -16.21
CA VAL A 162 11.08 -4.98 -15.44
C VAL A 162 12.09 -5.64 -16.36
N GLU A 163 11.64 -6.45 -17.31
CA GLU A 163 12.52 -7.12 -18.26
C GLU A 163 13.24 -6.12 -19.18
N ASP A 164 12.53 -5.10 -19.64
CA ASP A 164 13.14 -3.99 -20.40
C ASP A 164 14.25 -3.30 -19.58
N ARG A 165 13.96 -2.97 -18.32
CA ARG A 165 14.93 -2.33 -17.43
C ARG A 165 16.14 -3.23 -17.13
N ARG A 166 15.93 -4.55 -17.00
CA ARG A 166 17.02 -5.52 -16.86
C ARG A 166 17.89 -5.55 -18.10
N GLY A 167 17.26 -5.54 -19.29
CA GLY A 167 17.96 -5.43 -20.57
C GLY A 167 18.85 -4.20 -20.65
N ASP A 168 18.34 -3.02 -20.26
CA ASP A 168 19.10 -1.77 -20.21
C ASP A 168 20.34 -1.87 -19.29
N ILE A 169 20.16 -2.48 -18.11
CA ILE A 169 21.25 -2.66 -17.15
C ILE A 169 22.33 -3.59 -17.73
N LEU A 170 21.94 -4.71 -18.33
CA LEU A 170 22.84 -5.66 -18.96
C LEU A 170 23.60 -5.02 -20.12
N ALA A 171 22.93 -4.22 -20.96
CA ALA A 171 23.58 -3.48 -22.04
C ALA A 171 24.65 -2.50 -21.51
N GLN A 172 24.35 -1.80 -20.42
CA GLN A 172 25.31 -0.89 -19.78
C GLN A 172 26.49 -1.61 -19.10
N THR A 173 26.33 -2.86 -18.66
CA THR A 173 27.43 -3.67 -18.14
C THR A 173 28.35 -4.20 -19.22
N GLY A 174 28.00 -4.05 -20.50
CA GLY A 174 28.73 -4.64 -21.63
C GLY A 174 28.37 -6.10 -21.89
N ASP A 175 27.39 -6.65 -21.20
CA ASP A 175 26.92 -8.03 -21.38
C ASP A 175 25.82 -8.09 -22.47
N ILE A 176 26.20 -7.70 -23.69
CA ILE A 176 25.29 -7.56 -24.84
C ILE A 176 24.55 -8.86 -25.16
N ALA A 177 25.19 -10.01 -24.95
CA ALA A 177 24.57 -11.32 -25.23
C ALA A 177 23.33 -11.54 -24.34
N LYS A 178 23.40 -11.22 -23.04
CA LYS A 178 22.27 -11.34 -22.09
C LYS A 178 21.22 -10.26 -22.32
N ALA A 179 21.62 -9.07 -22.76
CA ALA A 179 20.67 -8.01 -23.10
C ALA A 179 19.79 -8.36 -24.30
N GLN A 180 20.30 -9.10 -25.26
CA GLN A 180 19.54 -9.58 -26.43
C GLN A 180 18.58 -10.73 -26.10
N GLU A 181 18.83 -11.48 -25.04
CA GLU A 181 17.94 -12.54 -24.56
C GLU A 181 16.76 -12.00 -23.71
N ALA A 182 16.87 -10.77 -23.20
CA ALA A 182 15.76 -10.13 -22.49
C ALA A 182 14.62 -9.81 -23.47
N PRO A 183 13.36 -10.17 -23.17
CA PRO A 183 12.24 -9.84 -24.05
C PRO A 183 12.14 -8.32 -24.21
N GLN A 184 12.25 -7.86 -25.45
CA GLN A 184 12.10 -6.43 -25.75
C GLN A 184 10.67 -6.02 -25.40
N GLY A 185 10.51 -5.29 -24.33
CA GLY A 185 9.25 -4.66 -23.97
C GLY A 185 8.80 -3.79 -25.14
N LEU A 186 7.56 -3.99 -25.56
CA LEU A 186 6.87 -3.29 -26.62
C LEU A 186 7.31 -1.83 -26.71
N HIS A 187 8.01 -1.49 -27.78
CA HIS A 187 8.11 -0.11 -28.24
C HIS A 187 6.68 0.45 -28.32
N HIS A 188 6.32 1.27 -27.39
CA HIS A 188 5.14 2.08 -27.49
C HIS A 188 5.49 3.24 -28.42
N ASP A 189 5.35 2.98 -29.71
CA ASP A 189 5.25 4.03 -30.70
C ASP A 189 3.97 4.84 -30.38
N GLY A 190 4.15 6.10 -30.03
CA GLY A 190 3.19 7.15 -30.27
C GLY A 190 2.05 7.31 -29.24
N PHE A 191 2.10 8.34 -28.51
CA PHE A 191 1.18 9.52 -28.51
C PHE A 191 1.74 10.60 -27.59
#